data_9810c9bd38104bcd3d3f602422d33db6
#
_entry.id   9810c9bd38104bcd3d3f602422d33db6
#
_cell.length_a   1.000
_cell.length_b   1.000
_cell.length_c   1.000
_cell.angle_alpha   90.00
_cell.angle_beta   90.00
_cell.angle_gamma   90.00
#
_symmetry.space_group_name_H-M   'P 1'
#
loop_
_entity.id
_entity.type
_entity.pdbx_description
1 polymer ?
#
loop_
_entity_poly.entity_id
_entity_poly.type
_entity_poly.pdbx_seq_one_letter_code
_entity_poly.pdbx_strand_id
1 'polypeptide(L)'
;MLARSGVLSLAFTLLTGHAAAIDLDINSKDSIKSAAKVLASGIVAFYDETLNEDLIPGLFPHPYYWWESGLAFNALVDYYGLTNDSEYNSRISEALQHQLGDYDAFMPANQTKVLGNDDQSFWGLASLSAHEVQLPAPASGSWLEFAKNVFDTQTSRWDTHSCDGGLKWQIFTFNDGYNYKNAASNGQLFLLAARLADQTGNATYAEWANKIYNWTTEVGLVSADQHVYDGTDDRQNCSAVNHIQWTNNHAEFTEGAALMYKASNGSQKWTDIVTGFVKASSTFTGDGGALIEAACEKNGKCDIDQRAFKGIAVRSFGRAAQVAPIVADSIHAMLNASAKGAAKNCESGGDNVVCGLSWSSSSNGTSEQATAADGNLGEVLNALQAIQALLWPTVKFINSTIGTVSPNATTSGSPTGTSDGAQHTGSGATLAASFTLVLAIAFTTALSC
;
A
#
# COMPACT_ATOMS: atom_id res chain seq x y z
N MET A 1 -4.96 -80.35 11.52
CA MET A 1 -4.93 -79.25 10.53
C MET A 1 -5.01 -77.93 11.28
N LEU A 2 -3.89 -77.28 11.50
CA LEU A 2 -3.76 -76.03 12.22
C LEU A 2 -3.63 -74.90 11.16
N ALA A 3 -4.65 -74.01 11.08
CA ALA A 3 -4.66 -72.84 10.24
C ALA A 3 -3.83 -71.72 10.94
N ARG A 4 -2.74 -71.26 10.31
CA ARG A 4 -2.01 -70.08 10.74
C ARG A 4 -2.65 -68.88 10.12
N SER A 5 -3.23 -68.02 10.96
CA SER A 5 -3.65 -66.67 10.58
C SER A 5 -2.42 -65.74 10.57
N GLY A 6 -2.03 -65.30 9.41
CA GLY A 6 -1.00 -64.26 9.24
C GLY A 6 -1.64 -62.86 9.46
N VAL A 7 -1.22 -62.17 10.48
CA VAL A 7 -1.55 -60.73 10.70
C VAL A 7 -0.61 -59.90 9.85
N LEU A 8 -1.16 -59.26 8.82
CA LEU A 8 -0.45 -58.26 8.02
C LEU A 8 -0.44 -56.96 8.78
N SER A 9 0.68 -56.61 9.41
CA SER A 9 0.85 -55.24 10.00
C SER A 9 1.12 -54.25 8.87
N LEU A 10 0.12 -53.42 8.55
CA LEU A 10 0.35 -52.23 7.75
C LEU A 10 1.08 -51.20 8.63
N ALA A 11 2.34 -50.97 8.35
CA ALA A 11 3.09 -49.88 8.92
C ALA A 11 2.63 -48.60 8.22
N PHE A 12 1.78 -47.81 8.88
CA PHE A 12 1.52 -46.40 8.51
C PHE A 12 2.78 -45.61 8.87
N THR A 13 3.62 -45.30 7.90
CA THR A 13 4.63 -44.26 8.02
C THR A 13 3.91 -42.91 8.04
N LEU A 14 3.70 -42.38 9.23
CA LEU A 14 3.39 -40.97 9.43
C LEU A 14 4.59 -40.20 8.91
N LEU A 15 4.47 -39.65 7.71
CA LEU A 15 5.34 -38.57 7.22
C LEU A 15 5.00 -37.31 8.10
N THR A 16 5.70 -37.22 9.22
CA THR A 16 5.78 -35.94 9.95
C THR A 16 6.57 -35.00 9.05
N GLY A 17 5.87 -34.17 8.29
CA GLY A 17 6.48 -33.05 7.59
C GLY A 17 7.19 -32.20 8.63
N HIS A 18 8.50 -32.19 8.64
CA HIS A 18 9.27 -31.27 9.47
C HIS A 18 9.12 -29.90 8.85
N ALA A 19 8.69 -28.91 9.63
CA ALA A 19 8.75 -27.52 9.21
C ALA A 19 10.22 -27.18 8.90
N ALA A 20 10.47 -26.64 7.72
CA ALA A 20 11.80 -26.25 7.25
C ALA A 20 11.86 -24.76 7.01
N ALA A 21 13.00 -24.15 7.31
CA ALA A 21 13.25 -22.76 6.96
C ALA A 21 13.10 -22.55 5.45
N ILE A 22 12.66 -21.34 5.04
CA ILE A 22 12.54 -21.02 3.61
C ILE A 22 13.93 -20.90 3.00
N ASP A 23 14.21 -21.75 2.00
CA ASP A 23 15.47 -21.71 1.26
C ASP A 23 15.50 -20.51 0.31
N LEU A 24 16.52 -19.65 0.45
CA LEU A 24 16.65 -18.42 -0.32
C LEU A 24 18.11 -18.17 -0.75
N ASP A 25 18.36 -18.28 -2.05
CA ASP A 25 19.53 -17.68 -2.70
C ASP A 25 19.12 -16.33 -3.33
N ILE A 26 19.55 -15.24 -2.73
CA ILE A 26 19.22 -13.88 -3.19
C ILE A 26 19.80 -13.53 -4.57
N ASN A 27 20.74 -14.32 -5.08
CA ASN A 27 21.35 -14.15 -6.41
C ASN A 27 20.64 -14.98 -7.49
N SER A 28 19.73 -15.86 -7.11
CA SER A 28 18.97 -16.73 -8.01
C SER A 28 17.52 -16.27 -8.11
N LYS A 29 17.12 -15.79 -9.30
CA LYS A 29 15.72 -15.40 -9.54
C LYS A 29 14.74 -16.56 -9.31
N ASP A 30 15.13 -17.77 -9.66
CA ASP A 30 14.28 -18.94 -9.50
C ASP A 30 14.12 -19.30 -8.01
N SER A 31 15.19 -19.19 -7.21
CA SER A 31 15.12 -19.34 -5.76
C SER A 31 14.22 -18.30 -5.12
N ILE A 32 14.37 -17.01 -5.51
CA ILE A 32 13.52 -15.91 -5.01
C ILE A 32 12.05 -16.16 -5.35
N LYS A 33 11.74 -16.56 -6.60
CA LYS A 33 10.36 -16.88 -7.01
C LYS A 33 9.80 -18.09 -6.26
N SER A 34 10.61 -19.12 -6.05
CA SER A 34 10.19 -20.32 -5.31
C SER A 34 9.90 -19.99 -3.84
N ALA A 35 10.74 -19.21 -3.20
CA ALA A 35 10.53 -18.74 -1.83
C ALA A 35 9.29 -17.84 -1.71
N ALA A 36 9.10 -16.92 -2.66
CA ALA A 36 7.90 -16.08 -2.72
C ALA A 36 6.62 -16.93 -2.92
N LYS A 37 6.68 -17.99 -3.73
CA LYS A 37 5.53 -18.89 -3.95
C LYS A 37 5.10 -19.58 -2.66
N VAL A 38 6.03 -20.07 -1.85
CA VAL A 38 5.73 -20.70 -0.56
C VAL A 38 4.96 -19.74 0.36
N LEU A 39 5.39 -18.48 0.43
CA LEU A 39 4.74 -17.47 1.27
C LEU A 39 3.37 -17.05 0.71
N ALA A 40 3.27 -16.86 -0.60
CA ALA A 40 2.00 -16.53 -1.25
C ALA A 40 0.97 -17.66 -1.10
N SER A 41 1.38 -18.94 -1.23
CA SER A 41 0.48 -20.08 -1.00
C SER A 41 0.00 -20.15 0.45
N GLY A 42 0.86 -19.85 1.42
CA GLY A 42 0.47 -19.79 2.84
C GLY A 42 -0.58 -18.71 3.12
N ILE A 43 -0.43 -17.51 2.54
CA ILE A 43 -1.41 -16.42 2.65
C ILE A 43 -2.76 -16.84 2.05
N VAL A 44 -2.72 -17.44 0.84
CA VAL A 44 -3.95 -17.86 0.15
C VAL A 44 -4.62 -19.04 0.85
N ALA A 45 -3.86 -20.00 1.37
CA ALA A 45 -4.41 -21.12 2.13
C ALA A 45 -5.15 -20.61 3.39
N PHE A 46 -4.55 -19.67 4.12
CA PHE A 46 -5.20 -19.03 5.27
C PHE A 46 -6.47 -18.26 4.86
N TYR A 47 -6.44 -17.55 3.74
CA TYR A 47 -7.61 -16.86 3.19
C TYR A 47 -8.72 -17.86 2.79
N ASP A 48 -8.37 -18.94 2.09
CA ASP A 48 -9.34 -19.95 1.64
C ASP A 48 -9.98 -20.73 2.80
N GLU A 49 -9.24 -21.00 3.88
CA GLU A 49 -9.81 -21.58 5.10
C GLU A 49 -10.91 -20.69 5.69
N THR A 50 -10.68 -19.39 5.68
CA THR A 50 -11.65 -18.42 6.23
C THR A 50 -12.86 -18.22 5.33
N LEU A 51 -12.74 -18.33 4.01
CA LEU A 51 -13.88 -18.26 3.08
C LEU A 51 -14.85 -19.44 3.28
N ASN A 52 -14.37 -20.61 3.70
CA ASN A 52 -15.21 -21.76 3.98
C ASN A 52 -16.13 -21.57 5.20
N GLU A 53 -15.92 -20.50 5.98
CA GLU A 53 -16.71 -20.12 7.16
C GLU A 53 -17.73 -18.99 6.87
N ASP A 54 -18.20 -18.84 5.62
CA ASP A 54 -19.14 -17.80 5.17
C ASP A 54 -18.61 -16.36 5.28
N LEU A 55 -17.31 -16.16 5.15
CA LEU A 55 -16.72 -14.82 5.19
C LEU A 55 -16.92 -14.05 3.88
N ILE A 56 -16.91 -12.73 4.01
CA ILE A 56 -17.06 -11.80 2.90
C ILE A 56 -15.78 -11.85 2.03
N PRO A 57 -15.89 -12.02 0.69
CA PRO A 57 -14.73 -12.01 -0.19
C PRO A 57 -13.85 -10.76 -0.01
N GLY A 58 -12.55 -10.98 0.09
CA GLY A 58 -11.58 -9.91 0.29
C GLY A 58 -11.28 -9.59 1.76
N LEU A 59 -11.85 -10.31 2.73
CA LEU A 59 -11.57 -10.11 4.15
C LEU A 59 -10.79 -11.28 4.76
N PHE A 60 -9.81 -10.95 5.59
CA PHE A 60 -9.23 -11.88 6.55
C PHE A 60 -10.01 -11.83 7.87
N PRO A 61 -10.01 -12.90 8.69
CA PRO A 61 -10.80 -12.94 9.92
C PRO A 61 -10.19 -12.04 11.00
N HIS A 62 -10.97 -11.74 12.02
CA HIS A 62 -10.43 -11.15 13.26
C HIS A 62 -9.22 -11.97 13.75
N PRO A 63 -8.09 -11.35 14.18
CA PRO A 63 -7.99 -9.94 14.63
C PRO A 63 -7.60 -8.93 13.53
N TYR A 64 -7.47 -9.34 12.27
CA TYR A 64 -6.99 -8.47 11.20
C TYR A 64 -8.03 -7.40 10.83
N TYR A 65 -7.51 -6.20 10.61
CA TYR A 65 -8.32 -5.08 10.16
C TYR A 65 -8.57 -5.14 8.63
N TRP A 66 -9.53 -4.37 8.19
CA TRP A 66 -9.90 -4.29 6.78
C TRP A 66 -8.75 -3.84 5.86
N TRP A 67 -7.93 -2.91 6.31
CA TRP A 67 -6.78 -2.42 5.56
C TRP A 67 -5.70 -3.50 5.35
N GLU A 68 -5.49 -4.38 6.31
CA GLU A 68 -4.52 -5.48 6.20
C GLU A 68 -4.93 -6.47 5.10
N SER A 69 -6.24 -6.64 4.90
CA SER A 69 -6.75 -7.42 3.77
C SER A 69 -6.40 -6.75 2.43
N GLY A 70 -6.55 -5.42 2.34
CA GLY A 70 -6.09 -4.64 1.17
C GLY A 70 -4.60 -4.78 0.92
N LEU A 71 -3.78 -4.75 1.98
CA LEU A 71 -2.34 -4.97 1.91
C LEU A 71 -2.01 -6.39 1.41
N ALA A 72 -2.71 -7.42 1.90
CA ALA A 72 -2.49 -8.81 1.50
C ALA A 72 -2.76 -9.01 0.01
N PHE A 73 -3.89 -8.49 -0.49
CA PHE A 73 -4.19 -8.58 -1.91
C PHE A 73 -3.23 -7.74 -2.77
N ASN A 74 -2.75 -6.58 -2.27
CA ASN A 74 -1.69 -5.83 -2.96
C ASN A 74 -0.37 -6.64 -3.04
N ALA A 75 0.00 -7.37 -1.98
CA ALA A 75 1.17 -8.24 -2.00
C ALA A 75 1.05 -9.39 -3.01
N LEU A 76 -0.16 -9.95 -3.18
CA LEU A 76 -0.44 -10.97 -4.19
C LEU A 76 -0.49 -10.40 -5.62
N VAL A 77 -0.95 -9.15 -5.80
CA VAL A 77 -0.83 -8.42 -7.08
C VAL A 77 0.64 -8.26 -7.48
N ASP A 78 1.48 -7.81 -6.53
CA ASP A 78 2.93 -7.70 -6.76
C ASP A 78 3.56 -9.07 -7.05
N TYR A 79 3.14 -10.13 -6.35
CA TYR A 79 3.58 -11.50 -6.61
C TYR A 79 3.33 -11.89 -8.07
N TYR A 80 2.12 -11.67 -8.58
CA TYR A 80 1.80 -11.91 -9.98
C TYR A 80 2.72 -11.10 -10.92
N GLY A 81 2.84 -9.80 -10.69
CA GLY A 81 3.64 -8.92 -11.53
C GLY A 81 5.14 -9.26 -11.56
N LEU A 82 5.67 -9.71 -10.43
CA LEU A 82 7.10 -10.02 -10.27
C LEU A 82 7.48 -11.45 -10.71
N THR A 83 6.56 -12.40 -10.54
CA THR A 83 6.82 -13.82 -10.84
C THR A 83 6.22 -14.28 -12.16
N ASN A 84 5.18 -13.62 -12.64
CA ASN A 84 4.29 -14.01 -13.75
C ASN A 84 3.50 -15.30 -13.42
N ASP A 85 3.29 -15.62 -12.14
CA ASP A 85 2.44 -16.72 -11.68
C ASP A 85 1.01 -16.22 -11.47
N SER A 86 0.09 -16.66 -12.31
CA SER A 86 -1.31 -16.21 -12.35
C SER A 86 -2.26 -17.06 -11.49
N GLU A 87 -1.74 -17.96 -10.67
CA GLU A 87 -2.53 -18.92 -9.89
C GLU A 87 -3.59 -18.25 -9.02
N TYR A 88 -3.29 -17.07 -8.47
CA TYR A 88 -4.17 -16.37 -7.52
C TYR A 88 -4.99 -15.23 -8.11
N ASN A 89 -4.87 -14.96 -9.44
CA ASN A 89 -5.48 -13.79 -10.08
C ASN A 89 -7.00 -13.72 -9.93
N SER A 90 -7.71 -14.85 -9.95
CA SER A 90 -9.17 -14.86 -9.77
C SER A 90 -9.58 -14.42 -8.37
N ARG A 91 -8.86 -14.88 -7.32
CA ARG A 91 -9.10 -14.47 -5.92
C ARG A 91 -8.79 -13.01 -5.70
N ILE A 92 -7.68 -12.52 -6.27
CA ILE A 92 -7.32 -11.10 -6.21
C ILE A 92 -8.41 -10.24 -6.85
N SER A 93 -8.84 -10.61 -8.06
CA SER A 93 -9.86 -9.85 -8.79
C SER A 93 -11.20 -9.85 -8.06
N GLU A 94 -11.64 -10.98 -7.51
CA GLU A 94 -12.86 -11.10 -6.72
C GLU A 94 -12.81 -10.23 -5.46
N ALA A 95 -11.72 -10.32 -4.70
CA ALA A 95 -11.52 -9.56 -3.49
C ALA A 95 -11.57 -8.04 -3.74
N LEU A 96 -10.78 -7.55 -4.69
CA LEU A 96 -10.74 -6.13 -5.03
C LEU A 96 -12.11 -5.61 -5.49
N GLN A 97 -12.83 -6.35 -6.34
CA GLN A 97 -14.14 -5.94 -6.82
C GLN A 97 -15.21 -5.95 -5.72
N HIS A 98 -15.15 -6.94 -4.82
CA HIS A 98 -16.12 -7.04 -3.73
C HIS A 98 -16.01 -5.89 -2.72
N GLN A 99 -14.81 -5.36 -2.50
CA GLN A 99 -14.52 -4.32 -1.54
C GLN A 99 -14.63 -2.89 -2.09
N LEU A 100 -15.08 -2.69 -3.34
CA LEU A 100 -15.18 -1.36 -3.97
C LEU A 100 -16.09 -0.38 -3.20
N GLY A 101 -17.28 -0.83 -2.79
CA GLY A 101 -18.21 -0.01 -2.03
C GLY A 101 -18.67 1.25 -2.76
N ASP A 102 -19.01 2.30 -2.02
CA ASP A 102 -19.54 3.55 -2.56
C ASP A 102 -18.51 4.23 -3.48
N TYR A 103 -19.00 4.81 -4.57
CA TYR A 103 -18.23 5.54 -5.59
C TYR A 103 -17.21 4.68 -6.34
N ASP A 104 -17.27 3.35 -6.25
CA ASP A 104 -16.21 2.45 -6.74
C ASP A 104 -14.82 2.87 -6.21
N ALA A 105 -14.77 3.32 -4.96
CA ALA A 105 -13.62 3.98 -4.33
C ALA A 105 -13.17 3.29 -3.04
N PHE A 106 -13.48 2.02 -2.87
CA PHE A 106 -13.18 1.26 -1.65
C PHE A 106 -13.74 1.94 -0.38
N MET A 107 -15.04 2.14 -0.40
CA MET A 107 -15.81 2.68 0.73
C MET A 107 -17.01 1.77 1.06
N PRO A 108 -16.79 0.51 1.46
CA PRO A 108 -17.89 -0.41 1.73
C PRO A 108 -18.63 -0.02 3.01
N ALA A 109 -19.97 -0.06 2.94
CA ALA A 109 -20.84 0.43 4.00
C ALA A 109 -20.63 -0.27 5.36
N ASN A 110 -20.16 -1.53 5.37
CA ASN A 110 -19.86 -2.28 6.58
C ASN A 110 -18.60 -1.81 7.32
N GLN A 111 -17.77 -0.94 6.72
CA GLN A 111 -16.55 -0.40 7.32
C GLN A 111 -16.70 1.04 7.85
N THR A 112 -17.84 1.70 7.68
CA THR A 112 -18.04 3.13 8.02
C THR A 112 -17.67 3.50 9.46
N LYS A 113 -17.74 2.56 10.40
CA LYS A 113 -17.44 2.82 11.82
C LYS A 113 -15.94 2.87 12.15
N VAL A 114 -15.10 2.45 11.23
CA VAL A 114 -13.63 2.36 11.43
C VAL A 114 -12.84 2.88 10.25
N LEU A 115 -13.50 3.27 9.15
CA LEU A 115 -12.87 3.59 7.89
C LEU A 115 -12.04 4.87 7.96
N GLY A 116 -10.72 4.72 7.86
CA GLY A 116 -9.75 5.79 7.69
C GLY A 116 -9.44 6.07 6.22
N ASN A 117 -8.85 7.24 5.96
CA ASN A 117 -8.33 7.58 4.64
C ASN A 117 -7.13 6.72 4.25
N ASP A 118 -6.29 6.32 5.20
CA ASP A 118 -5.23 5.33 5.02
C ASP A 118 -5.78 3.94 4.70
N ASP A 119 -6.80 3.47 5.43
CA ASP A 119 -7.47 2.21 5.14
C ASP A 119 -7.95 2.14 3.69
N GLN A 120 -8.62 3.20 3.24
CA GLN A 120 -9.07 3.34 1.85
C GLN A 120 -7.90 3.34 0.86
N SER A 121 -6.79 3.99 1.22
CA SER A 121 -5.61 4.09 0.35
C SER A 121 -4.94 2.73 0.11
N PHE A 122 -4.90 1.81 1.08
CA PHE A 122 -4.34 0.48 0.88
C PHE A 122 -5.02 -0.24 -0.28
N TRP A 123 -6.35 -0.18 -0.36
CA TRP A 123 -7.12 -0.76 -1.45
C TRP A 123 -6.96 0.00 -2.77
N GLY A 124 -6.92 1.33 -2.72
CA GLY A 124 -6.65 2.18 -3.88
C GLY A 124 -5.27 1.91 -4.49
N LEU A 125 -4.25 1.75 -3.64
CA LEU A 125 -2.89 1.40 -4.05
C LEU A 125 -2.81 -0.04 -4.59
N ALA A 126 -3.60 -0.99 -4.05
CA ALA A 126 -3.72 -2.34 -4.59
C ALA A 126 -4.33 -2.34 -6.00
N SER A 127 -5.40 -1.55 -6.21
CA SER A 127 -6.02 -1.36 -7.52
C SER A 127 -5.06 -0.73 -8.53
N LEU A 128 -4.29 0.28 -8.11
CA LEU A 128 -3.27 0.89 -8.98
C LEU A 128 -2.15 -0.10 -9.32
N SER A 129 -1.73 -0.93 -8.36
CA SER A 129 -0.78 -2.02 -8.63
C SER A 129 -1.33 -3.02 -9.64
N ALA A 130 -2.62 -3.41 -9.52
CA ALA A 130 -3.28 -4.30 -10.46
C ALA A 130 -3.28 -3.73 -11.89
N HIS A 131 -3.46 -2.40 -12.03
CA HIS A 131 -3.29 -1.71 -13.31
C HIS A 131 -1.85 -1.81 -13.83
N GLU A 132 -0.88 -1.50 -12.99
CA GLU A 132 0.54 -1.46 -13.35
C GLU A 132 1.08 -2.83 -13.81
N VAL A 133 0.64 -3.92 -13.18
CA VAL A 133 1.05 -5.28 -13.53
C VAL A 133 0.16 -5.92 -14.61
N GLN A 134 -0.82 -5.17 -15.15
CA GLN A 134 -1.81 -5.68 -16.11
C GLN A 134 -2.58 -6.91 -15.60
N LEU A 135 -3.01 -6.88 -14.34
CA LEU A 135 -3.95 -7.89 -13.87
C LEU A 135 -5.17 -7.92 -14.82
N PRO A 136 -5.73 -9.08 -15.17
CA PRO A 136 -6.93 -9.14 -16.01
C PRO A 136 -8.00 -8.14 -15.57
N ALA A 137 -8.64 -7.50 -16.54
CA ALA A 137 -9.62 -6.44 -16.27
C ALA A 137 -10.75 -6.92 -15.34
N PRO A 138 -11.26 -6.04 -14.46
CA PRO A 138 -12.43 -6.36 -13.63
C PRO A 138 -13.68 -6.52 -14.50
N ALA A 139 -14.76 -7.03 -13.91
CA ALA A 139 -16.04 -7.25 -14.61
C ALA A 139 -16.68 -5.94 -15.10
N SER A 140 -16.42 -4.83 -14.40
CA SER A 140 -16.86 -3.48 -14.78
C SER A 140 -15.80 -2.46 -14.40
N GLY A 141 -15.72 -1.32 -15.10
CA GLY A 141 -14.71 -0.29 -14.85
C GLY A 141 -13.29 -0.73 -15.20
N SER A 142 -12.32 -0.14 -14.53
CA SER A 142 -10.91 -0.50 -14.67
C SER A 142 -10.14 -0.29 -13.35
N TRP A 143 -9.06 -1.05 -13.17
CA TRP A 143 -8.20 -0.90 -11.98
C TRP A 143 -7.65 0.53 -11.82
N LEU A 144 -7.33 1.20 -12.93
CA LEU A 144 -6.90 2.60 -12.90
C LEU A 144 -8.01 3.55 -12.48
N GLU A 145 -9.24 3.32 -12.94
CA GLU A 145 -10.41 4.14 -12.59
C GLU A 145 -10.70 4.06 -11.09
N PHE A 146 -10.70 2.86 -10.51
CA PHE A 146 -10.93 2.68 -9.07
C PHE A 146 -9.86 3.40 -8.23
N ALA A 147 -8.59 3.35 -8.63
CA ALA A 147 -7.53 4.10 -7.98
C ALA A 147 -7.73 5.63 -8.09
N LYS A 148 -8.19 6.13 -9.25
CA LYS A 148 -8.55 7.54 -9.44
C LYS A 148 -9.73 7.94 -8.55
N ASN A 149 -10.74 7.10 -8.42
CA ASN A 149 -11.90 7.36 -7.57
C ASN A 149 -11.47 7.50 -6.09
N VAL A 150 -10.50 6.71 -5.62
CA VAL A 150 -9.90 6.89 -4.29
C VAL A 150 -9.23 8.26 -4.19
N PHE A 151 -8.39 8.62 -5.15
CA PHE A 151 -7.75 9.92 -5.18
C PHE A 151 -8.77 11.07 -5.16
N ASP A 152 -9.80 11.01 -6.01
CA ASP A 152 -10.82 12.06 -6.13
C ASP A 152 -11.64 12.20 -4.84
N THR A 153 -12.03 11.09 -4.22
CA THR A 153 -12.74 11.10 -2.94
C THR A 153 -11.87 11.64 -1.82
N GLN A 154 -10.59 11.32 -1.76
CA GLN A 154 -9.66 11.83 -0.75
C GLN A 154 -9.36 13.31 -0.94
N THR A 155 -9.09 13.74 -2.17
CA THR A 155 -8.84 15.16 -2.44
C THR A 155 -10.05 16.03 -2.18
N SER A 156 -11.28 15.52 -2.35
CA SER A 156 -12.51 16.19 -1.96
C SER A 156 -12.63 16.39 -0.43
N ARG A 157 -11.96 15.56 0.37
CA ARG A 157 -11.89 15.64 1.82
C ARG A 157 -10.67 16.41 2.35
N TRP A 158 -9.85 16.99 1.46
CA TRP A 158 -8.72 17.82 1.89
C TRP A 158 -9.20 18.97 2.77
N ASP A 159 -8.82 18.95 4.04
CA ASP A 159 -9.32 19.90 5.03
C ASP A 159 -8.57 21.24 4.97
N THR A 160 -9.27 22.30 4.53
CA THR A 160 -8.74 23.66 4.49
C THR A 160 -9.19 24.51 5.68
N HIS A 161 -9.95 23.94 6.61
CA HIS A 161 -10.49 24.67 7.78
C HIS A 161 -9.55 24.64 8.97
N SER A 162 -8.69 23.65 9.05
CA SER A 162 -7.69 23.52 10.13
C SER A 162 -6.30 23.20 9.55
N CYS A 163 -5.26 23.73 10.18
CA CYS A 163 -3.86 23.51 9.82
C CYS A 163 -3.51 23.82 8.34
N ASP A 164 -4.25 24.72 7.70
CA ASP A 164 -4.08 25.15 6.30
C ASP A 164 -4.05 24.02 5.27
N GLY A 165 -4.59 22.85 5.60
CA GLY A 165 -4.64 21.70 4.73
C GLY A 165 -4.58 20.37 5.46
N GLY A 166 -4.34 19.32 4.70
CA GLY A 166 -4.15 17.96 5.19
C GLY A 166 -5.40 17.11 5.19
N LEU A 167 -5.16 15.80 5.05
CA LEU A 167 -6.19 14.80 5.15
C LEU A 167 -6.29 14.31 6.60
N LYS A 168 -7.50 14.24 7.13
CA LYS A 168 -7.76 13.64 8.44
C LYS A 168 -7.57 12.14 8.41
N TRP A 169 -7.25 11.51 9.53
CA TRP A 169 -7.16 10.06 9.60
C TRP A 169 -8.50 9.42 9.27
N GLN A 170 -9.52 9.67 10.07
CA GLN A 170 -10.85 9.07 9.88
C GLN A 170 -11.72 9.85 8.89
N ILE A 171 -12.52 9.14 8.09
CA ILE A 171 -13.42 9.74 7.10
C ILE A 171 -14.66 10.33 7.77
N PHE A 172 -15.23 9.64 8.74
CA PHE A 172 -16.49 10.00 9.37
C PHE A 172 -16.27 10.69 10.71
N THR A 173 -17.04 11.77 10.96
CA THR A 173 -16.90 12.64 12.15
C THR A 173 -17.19 11.94 13.48
N PHE A 174 -17.91 10.84 13.44
CA PHE A 174 -18.25 10.05 14.63
C PHE A 174 -17.20 8.99 14.99
N ASN A 175 -16.16 8.82 14.18
CA ASN A 175 -15.08 7.87 14.46
C ASN A 175 -14.03 8.49 15.38
N ASP A 176 -13.51 7.70 16.30
CA ASP A 176 -12.37 8.08 17.12
C ASP A 176 -11.15 8.37 16.21
N GLY A 177 -10.42 9.45 16.50
CA GLY A 177 -9.31 9.88 15.66
C GLY A 177 -9.68 10.79 14.49
N TYR A 178 -10.96 11.19 14.32
CA TYR A 178 -11.37 12.10 13.25
C TYR A 178 -10.57 13.40 13.21
N ASN A 179 -10.19 13.95 14.37
CA ASN A 179 -9.41 15.19 14.44
C ASN A 179 -7.88 14.99 14.34
N TYR A 180 -7.45 13.78 14.03
CA TYR A 180 -6.03 13.47 13.86
C TYR A 180 -5.65 13.51 12.39
N LYS A 181 -4.56 14.24 12.05
CA LYS A 181 -3.96 14.26 10.71
C LYS A 181 -2.64 13.50 10.77
N ASN A 182 -2.62 12.30 10.19
CA ASN A 182 -1.49 11.38 10.32
C ASN A 182 -0.65 11.30 9.04
N ALA A 183 0.58 10.83 9.20
CA ALA A 183 1.49 10.59 8.10
C ALA A 183 1.03 9.44 7.19
N ALA A 184 0.31 8.45 7.74
CA ALA A 184 -0.22 7.34 6.95
C ALA A 184 -1.19 7.84 5.86
N SER A 185 -2.31 8.51 6.25
CA SER A 185 -3.28 9.00 5.28
C SER A 185 -2.68 10.01 4.29
N ASN A 186 -1.85 10.94 4.77
CA ASN A 186 -1.27 11.97 3.91
C ASN A 186 -0.13 11.43 3.05
N GLY A 187 0.70 10.52 3.57
CA GLY A 187 1.79 9.87 2.83
C GLY A 187 1.26 8.94 1.73
N GLN A 188 0.19 8.20 2.02
CA GLN A 188 -0.43 7.34 1.01
C GLN A 188 -1.16 8.14 -0.07
N LEU A 189 -1.81 9.27 0.27
CA LEU A 189 -2.35 10.18 -0.75
C LEU A 189 -1.23 10.81 -1.59
N PHE A 190 -0.10 11.18 -0.98
CA PHE A 190 1.09 11.64 -1.69
C PHE A 190 1.61 10.56 -2.66
N LEU A 191 1.76 9.33 -2.19
CA LEU A 191 2.20 8.19 -3.00
C LEU A 191 1.22 7.89 -4.13
N LEU A 192 -0.09 7.85 -3.84
CA LEU A 192 -1.14 7.60 -4.84
C LEU A 192 -1.10 8.67 -5.94
N ALA A 193 -1.00 9.95 -5.55
CA ALA A 193 -0.87 11.07 -6.48
C ALA A 193 0.39 10.94 -7.36
N ALA A 194 1.56 10.64 -6.76
CA ALA A 194 2.81 10.48 -7.49
C ALA A 194 2.77 9.29 -8.47
N ARG A 195 2.17 8.15 -8.08
CA ARG A 195 1.97 6.99 -8.94
C ARG A 195 0.98 7.27 -10.07
N LEU A 196 -0.14 7.95 -9.79
CA LEU A 196 -1.10 8.35 -10.83
C LEU A 196 -0.47 9.33 -11.83
N ALA A 197 0.38 10.26 -11.37
CA ALA A 197 1.14 11.12 -12.28
C ALA A 197 2.04 10.30 -13.22
N ASP A 198 2.75 9.31 -12.68
CA ASP A 198 3.63 8.42 -13.46
C ASP A 198 2.85 7.58 -14.47
N GLN A 199 1.69 7.04 -14.09
CA GLN A 199 0.89 6.16 -14.95
C GLN A 199 0.09 6.90 -16.01
N THR A 200 -0.32 8.14 -15.75
CA THR A 200 -1.23 8.88 -16.64
C THR A 200 -0.56 10.03 -17.39
N GLY A 201 0.58 10.52 -16.92
CA GLY A 201 1.22 11.73 -17.43
C GLY A 201 0.42 13.02 -17.13
N ASN A 202 -0.64 12.95 -16.31
CA ASN A 202 -1.45 14.12 -15.98
C ASN A 202 -0.77 14.95 -14.87
N ALA A 203 -0.44 16.19 -15.20
CA ALA A 203 0.26 17.12 -14.30
C ALA A 203 -0.51 17.41 -13.01
N THR A 204 -1.84 17.36 -13.01
CA THR A 204 -2.66 17.59 -11.82
C THR A 204 -2.28 16.68 -10.66
N TYR A 205 -1.97 15.41 -10.93
CA TYR A 205 -1.54 14.48 -9.90
C TYR A 205 -0.17 14.85 -9.31
N ALA A 206 0.77 15.31 -10.15
CA ALA A 206 2.08 15.77 -9.68
C ALA A 206 1.95 17.09 -8.87
N GLU A 207 1.02 17.98 -9.24
CA GLU A 207 0.72 19.20 -8.47
C GLU A 207 0.17 18.82 -7.08
N TRP A 208 -0.75 17.86 -7.00
CA TRP A 208 -1.25 17.38 -5.73
C TRP A 208 -0.14 16.71 -4.88
N ALA A 209 0.72 15.89 -5.49
CA ALA A 209 1.86 15.32 -4.79
C ALA A 209 2.77 16.41 -4.20
N ASN A 210 3.10 17.46 -4.96
CA ASN A 210 3.84 18.62 -4.45
C ASN A 210 3.09 19.34 -3.30
N LYS A 211 1.77 19.54 -3.42
CA LYS A 211 0.95 20.20 -2.41
C LYS A 211 0.96 19.42 -1.09
N ILE A 212 0.77 18.10 -1.15
CA ILE A 212 0.73 17.26 0.04
C ILE A 212 2.10 17.24 0.71
N TYR A 213 3.18 17.03 -0.04
CA TYR A 213 4.54 17.04 0.51
C TYR A 213 4.88 18.38 1.18
N ASN A 214 4.57 19.51 0.52
CA ASN A 214 4.83 20.83 1.11
C ASN A 214 4.04 21.02 2.42
N TRP A 215 2.75 20.67 2.42
CA TRP A 215 1.94 20.75 3.64
C TRP A 215 2.52 19.87 4.78
N THR A 216 2.93 18.63 4.50
CA THR A 216 3.51 17.75 5.53
C THR A 216 4.81 18.29 6.12
N THR A 217 5.59 19.02 5.33
CA THR A 217 6.80 19.70 5.83
C THR A 217 6.47 20.97 6.61
N GLU A 218 5.48 21.75 6.17
CA GLU A 218 5.04 22.99 6.83
C GLU A 218 4.47 22.74 8.22
N VAL A 219 3.68 21.66 8.40
CA VAL A 219 3.14 21.29 9.72
C VAL A 219 4.13 20.46 10.56
N GLY A 220 5.30 20.11 10.03
CA GLY A 220 6.36 19.39 10.73
C GLY A 220 6.15 17.88 10.84
N LEU A 221 5.23 17.27 10.09
CA LEU A 221 5.12 15.81 9.97
C LEU A 221 6.32 15.20 9.24
N VAL A 222 6.91 15.95 8.31
CA VAL A 222 8.20 15.61 7.70
C VAL A 222 9.21 16.66 8.14
N SER A 223 10.28 16.23 8.82
CA SER A 223 11.33 17.13 9.30
C SER A 223 12.26 17.60 8.17
N ALA A 224 13.08 18.60 8.46
CA ALA A 224 14.11 19.07 7.52
C ALA A 224 15.12 17.98 7.15
N ASP A 225 15.38 17.03 8.04
CA ASP A 225 16.25 15.86 7.84
C ASP A 225 15.49 14.65 7.27
N GLN A 226 14.27 14.85 6.79
CA GLN A 226 13.40 13.84 6.18
C GLN A 226 12.98 12.69 7.13
N HIS A 227 12.91 12.92 8.44
CA HIS A 227 12.21 12.02 9.36
C HIS A 227 10.70 12.20 9.23
N VAL A 228 9.96 11.10 9.16
CA VAL A 228 8.50 11.10 9.08
C VAL A 228 7.92 10.74 10.44
N TYR A 229 7.13 11.64 10.99
CA TYR A 229 6.48 11.52 12.28
C TYR A 229 5.02 11.09 12.14
N ASP A 230 4.47 10.48 13.18
CA ASP A 230 3.17 9.79 13.15
C ASP A 230 1.99 10.70 12.78
N GLY A 231 1.82 11.82 13.47
CA GLY A 231 0.67 12.68 13.22
C GLY A 231 0.56 13.86 14.19
N THR A 232 -0.55 14.60 14.06
CA THR A 232 -0.85 15.79 14.86
C THR A 232 -2.37 16.00 14.99
N ASP A 233 -2.80 16.68 16.05
CA ASP A 233 -4.22 16.96 16.33
C ASP A 233 -4.63 18.33 15.75
N ASP A 234 -5.67 18.36 14.90
CA ASP A 234 -6.15 19.57 14.27
C ASP A 234 -6.84 20.56 15.23
N ARG A 235 -7.36 20.08 16.36
CA ARG A 235 -7.92 20.92 17.43
C ARG A 235 -6.87 21.79 18.11
N GLN A 236 -5.59 21.43 17.96
CA GLN A 236 -4.44 22.21 18.42
C GLN A 236 -3.78 22.96 17.25
N ASN A 237 -4.48 23.11 16.13
CA ASN A 237 -3.95 23.69 14.90
C ASN A 237 -2.61 23.07 14.48
N CYS A 238 -2.49 21.76 14.62
CA CYS A 238 -1.31 20.95 14.28
C CYS A 238 0.00 21.39 14.95
N SER A 239 -0.08 22.11 16.09
CA SER A 239 1.11 22.64 16.78
C SER A 239 1.90 21.63 17.59
N ALA A 240 1.32 20.45 17.85
CA ALA A 240 1.96 19.37 18.61
C ALA A 240 2.03 18.09 17.78
N VAL A 241 3.24 17.78 17.32
CA VAL A 241 3.50 16.58 16.49
C VAL A 241 3.85 15.40 17.40
N ASN A 242 3.23 14.24 17.14
CA ASN A 242 3.64 12.96 17.71
C ASN A 242 4.87 12.45 16.94
N HIS A 243 6.03 12.44 17.59
CA HIS A 243 7.32 12.12 16.96
C HIS A 243 7.61 10.62 16.86
N ILE A 244 6.64 9.73 17.09
CA ILE A 244 6.82 8.31 16.77
C ILE A 244 7.08 8.18 15.27
N GLN A 245 7.95 7.27 14.89
CA GLN A 245 8.29 7.00 13.51
C GLN A 245 8.01 5.54 13.17
N TRP A 246 7.33 5.29 12.05
CA TRP A 246 6.97 3.97 11.55
C TRP A 246 7.62 3.70 10.21
N THR A 247 8.04 2.44 9.98
CA THR A 247 8.74 2.04 8.76
C THR A 247 7.90 2.25 7.50
N ASN A 248 6.60 1.94 7.54
CA ASN A 248 5.67 2.10 6.41
C ASN A 248 5.55 3.57 5.99
N ASN A 249 5.25 4.47 6.92
CA ASN A 249 5.10 5.91 6.62
C ASN A 249 6.35 6.45 5.93
N HIS A 250 7.52 6.16 6.50
CA HIS A 250 8.78 6.63 5.96
C HIS A 250 9.06 6.11 4.55
N ALA A 251 8.80 4.83 4.30
CA ALA A 251 9.07 4.22 3.01
C ALA A 251 8.08 4.67 1.92
N GLU A 252 6.81 4.89 2.25
CA GLU A 252 5.80 5.41 1.32
C GLU A 252 6.11 6.83 0.88
N PHE A 253 6.58 7.70 1.80
CA PHE A 253 7.13 9.02 1.44
C PHE A 253 8.39 8.90 0.55
N THR A 254 9.25 7.91 0.81
CA THR A 254 10.44 7.66 -0.02
C THR A 254 10.06 7.26 -1.45
N GLU A 255 9.08 6.35 -1.63
CA GLU A 255 8.59 5.94 -2.96
C GLU A 255 7.95 7.13 -3.69
N GLY A 256 7.09 7.90 -3.01
CA GLY A 256 6.49 9.11 -3.58
C GLY A 256 7.54 10.13 -4.03
N ALA A 257 8.56 10.37 -3.20
CA ALA A 257 9.67 11.27 -3.55
C ALA A 257 10.52 10.76 -4.73
N ALA A 258 10.74 9.44 -4.82
CA ALA A 258 11.44 8.83 -5.95
C ALA A 258 10.66 8.98 -7.27
N LEU A 259 9.34 8.85 -7.23
CA LEU A 259 8.47 9.10 -8.38
C LEU A 259 8.48 10.57 -8.80
N MET A 260 8.48 11.50 -7.84
CA MET A 260 8.57 12.93 -8.11
C MET A 260 9.97 13.33 -8.63
N TYR A 261 11.04 12.66 -8.17
CA TYR A 261 12.36 12.77 -8.77
C TYR A 261 12.32 12.39 -10.27
N LYS A 262 11.71 11.25 -10.60
CA LYS A 262 11.53 10.81 -11.99
C LYS A 262 10.68 11.82 -12.78
N ALA A 263 9.51 12.23 -12.26
CA ALA A 263 8.58 13.16 -12.93
C ALA A 263 9.21 14.53 -13.20
N SER A 264 10.15 14.97 -12.36
CA SER A 264 10.86 16.25 -12.51
C SER A 264 12.17 16.13 -13.30
N ASN A 265 12.45 15.00 -13.95
CA ASN A 265 13.72 14.71 -14.64
C ASN A 265 14.95 14.93 -13.74
N GLY A 266 14.88 14.51 -12.49
CA GLY A 266 15.99 14.62 -11.55
C GLY A 266 16.25 16.03 -11.05
N SER A 267 15.22 16.84 -10.83
CA SER A 267 15.39 18.18 -10.26
C SER A 267 16.13 18.13 -8.93
N GLN A 268 16.95 19.16 -8.63
CA GLN A 268 17.74 19.21 -7.40
C GLN A 268 16.86 19.07 -6.15
N LYS A 269 15.68 19.73 -6.13
CA LYS A 269 14.72 19.61 -5.04
C LYS A 269 14.41 18.13 -4.71
N TRP A 270 13.98 17.36 -5.71
CA TRP A 270 13.57 15.98 -5.49
C TRP A 270 14.73 15.02 -5.34
N THR A 271 15.92 15.35 -5.90
CA THR A 271 17.19 14.67 -5.63
C THR A 271 17.54 14.75 -4.14
N ASP A 272 17.52 15.95 -3.57
CA ASP A 272 17.85 16.18 -2.16
C ASP A 272 16.82 15.49 -1.23
N ILE A 273 15.52 15.56 -1.58
CA ILE A 273 14.44 14.95 -0.80
C ILE A 273 14.58 13.43 -0.77
N VAL A 274 14.68 12.75 -1.92
CA VAL A 274 14.75 11.29 -1.95
C VAL A 274 16.04 10.76 -1.30
N THR A 275 17.15 11.45 -1.51
CA THR A 275 18.43 11.12 -0.85
C THR A 275 18.34 11.31 0.66
N GLY A 276 17.68 12.37 1.10
CA GLY A 276 17.41 12.64 2.52
C GLY A 276 16.58 11.55 3.18
N PHE A 277 15.48 11.11 2.56
CA PHE A 277 14.68 10.00 3.06
C PHE A 277 15.48 8.70 3.18
N VAL A 278 16.26 8.34 2.15
CA VAL A 278 17.08 7.13 2.20
C VAL A 278 18.16 7.23 3.29
N LYS A 279 18.73 8.40 3.53
CA LYS A 279 19.64 8.61 4.66
C LYS A 279 18.93 8.47 6.01
N ALA A 280 17.74 9.04 6.17
CA ALA A 280 16.96 9.00 7.41
C ALA A 280 16.43 7.57 7.71
N SER A 281 16.33 6.69 6.71
CA SER A 281 15.95 5.28 6.91
C SER A 281 16.92 4.49 7.81
N SER A 282 18.11 5.04 8.11
CA SER A 282 19.02 4.49 9.12
C SER A 282 18.37 4.33 10.48
N THR A 283 17.33 5.11 10.81
CA THR A 283 16.50 4.95 12.03
C THR A 283 15.88 3.55 12.14
N PHE A 284 15.58 2.94 11.00
CA PHE A 284 14.93 1.65 10.91
C PHE A 284 15.88 0.51 10.54
N THR A 285 17.18 0.73 10.66
CA THR A 285 18.18 -0.28 10.34
C THR A 285 18.65 -0.98 11.61
N GLY A 286 18.45 -2.29 11.68
CA GLY A 286 18.91 -3.14 12.77
C GLY A 286 20.29 -3.72 12.54
N ASP A 287 20.71 -4.59 13.47
CA ASP A 287 21.99 -5.31 13.38
C ASP A 287 22.01 -6.18 12.13
N GLY A 288 23.09 -6.07 11.34
CA GLY A 288 23.24 -6.75 10.06
C GLY A 288 22.58 -6.03 8.86
N GLY A 289 22.02 -4.83 9.07
CA GLY A 289 21.50 -3.99 8.00
C GLY A 289 20.06 -4.30 7.57
N ALA A 290 19.39 -5.24 8.22
CA ALA A 290 17.97 -5.54 7.97
C ALA A 290 17.06 -4.49 8.61
N LEU A 291 15.85 -4.31 8.05
CA LEU A 291 14.84 -3.42 8.62
C LEU A 291 14.33 -3.95 9.98
N ILE A 292 14.08 -3.01 10.88
CA ILE A 292 13.39 -3.22 12.16
C ILE A 292 12.26 -2.21 12.31
N GLU A 293 11.18 -2.58 12.99
CA GLU A 293 10.18 -1.61 13.46
C GLU A 293 10.70 -0.96 14.76
N ALA A 294 11.36 0.19 14.59
CA ALA A 294 12.20 0.79 15.65
C ALA A 294 11.42 1.14 16.91
N ALA A 295 10.14 1.52 16.77
CA ALA A 295 9.32 1.96 17.89
C ALA A 295 8.85 0.82 18.80
N CYS A 296 8.70 -0.39 18.31
CA CYS A 296 8.03 -1.46 19.05
C CYS A 296 8.72 -2.83 19.00
N GLU A 297 9.55 -3.15 17.96
CA GLU A 297 10.10 -4.50 17.79
C GLU A 297 11.07 -4.89 18.93
N LYS A 298 11.99 -3.98 19.31
CA LYS A 298 12.99 -4.28 20.35
C LYS A 298 12.41 -4.49 21.75
N ASN A 299 11.23 -3.93 22.01
CA ASN A 299 10.57 -4.02 23.32
C ASN A 299 9.39 -5.01 23.34
N GLY A 300 9.15 -5.74 22.23
CA GLY A 300 8.08 -6.73 22.08
C GLY A 300 6.66 -6.13 22.17
N LYS A 301 6.48 -4.88 21.78
CA LYS A 301 5.19 -4.16 21.89
C LYS A 301 4.53 -3.87 20.56
N CYS A 302 4.99 -4.46 19.47
CA CYS A 302 4.28 -4.36 18.20
C CYS A 302 2.94 -5.11 18.30
N ASP A 303 1.86 -4.38 18.07
CA ASP A 303 0.52 -4.95 17.93
C ASP A 303 0.27 -5.43 16.49
N ILE A 304 -0.98 -5.75 16.18
CA ILE A 304 -1.35 -6.36 14.92
C ILE A 304 -0.96 -5.49 13.71
N ASP A 305 -1.18 -4.17 13.79
CA ASP A 305 -0.86 -3.24 12.70
C ASP A 305 0.66 -3.19 12.41
N GLN A 306 1.46 -2.97 13.48
CA GLN A 306 2.91 -2.78 13.31
C GLN A 306 3.61 -4.05 12.85
N ARG A 307 3.00 -5.22 13.05
CA ARG A 307 3.51 -6.50 12.55
C ARG A 307 3.53 -6.60 11.03
N ALA A 308 2.75 -5.75 10.32
CA ALA A 308 2.70 -5.69 8.86
C ALA A 308 3.53 -4.55 8.24
N PHE A 309 4.01 -3.56 9.03
CA PHE A 309 4.60 -2.33 8.49
C PHE A 309 5.89 -2.52 7.71
N LYS A 310 6.76 -3.45 8.12
CA LYS A 310 8.02 -3.70 7.41
C LYS A 310 7.82 -4.25 5.99
N GLY A 311 6.75 -5.00 5.76
CA GLY A 311 6.39 -5.47 4.42
C GLY A 311 6.06 -4.32 3.47
N ILE A 312 5.29 -3.34 3.95
CA ILE A 312 5.00 -2.10 3.22
C ILE A 312 6.31 -1.36 2.91
N ALA A 313 7.19 -1.27 3.92
CA ALA A 313 8.45 -0.55 3.78
C ALA A 313 9.39 -1.18 2.74
N VAL A 314 9.65 -2.49 2.79
CA VAL A 314 10.54 -3.14 1.79
C VAL A 314 9.98 -3.07 0.38
N ARG A 315 8.66 -3.14 0.23
CA ARG A 315 7.97 -2.92 -1.03
C ARG A 315 8.25 -1.53 -1.60
N SER A 316 7.95 -0.50 -0.83
CA SER A 316 8.10 0.91 -1.25
C SER A 316 9.56 1.27 -1.51
N PHE A 317 10.50 0.78 -0.70
CA PHE A 317 11.93 0.95 -0.99
C PHE A 317 12.35 0.24 -2.28
N GLY A 318 11.88 -0.98 -2.55
CA GLY A 318 12.17 -1.69 -3.79
C GLY A 318 11.71 -0.91 -5.02
N ARG A 319 10.51 -0.34 -4.97
CA ARG A 319 9.95 0.51 -6.03
C ARG A 319 10.70 1.84 -6.15
N ALA A 320 11.09 2.46 -5.03
CA ALA A 320 11.89 3.67 -5.04
C ALA A 320 13.26 3.45 -5.72
N ALA A 321 13.93 2.33 -5.42
CA ALA A 321 15.20 1.97 -6.06
C ALA A 321 15.07 1.79 -7.59
N GLN A 322 13.91 1.28 -8.05
CA GLN A 322 13.65 1.08 -9.48
C GLN A 322 13.53 2.41 -10.23
N VAL A 323 12.91 3.44 -9.63
CA VAL A 323 12.61 4.70 -10.31
C VAL A 323 13.62 5.81 -10.03
N ALA A 324 14.43 5.71 -8.97
CA ALA A 324 15.48 6.65 -8.61
C ALA A 324 16.85 5.94 -8.46
N PRO A 325 17.57 5.72 -9.57
CA PRO A 325 18.85 4.99 -9.56
C PRO A 325 19.91 5.57 -8.63
N ILE A 326 19.83 6.86 -8.32
CA ILE A 326 20.78 7.57 -7.42
C ILE A 326 20.79 7.04 -5.99
N VAL A 327 19.73 6.36 -5.56
CA VAL A 327 19.59 5.76 -4.20
C VAL A 327 19.55 4.23 -4.22
N ALA A 328 19.59 3.62 -5.40
CA ALA A 328 19.35 2.18 -5.57
C ALA A 328 20.33 1.30 -4.77
N ASP A 329 21.64 1.60 -4.79
CA ASP A 329 22.65 0.77 -4.13
C ASP A 329 22.45 0.71 -2.60
N SER A 330 22.13 1.85 -1.99
CA SER A 330 21.85 1.92 -0.54
C SER A 330 20.60 1.11 -0.16
N ILE A 331 19.55 1.21 -0.98
CA ILE A 331 18.30 0.48 -0.78
C ILE A 331 18.52 -1.02 -1.00
N HIS A 332 19.22 -1.43 -2.06
CA HIS A 332 19.47 -2.86 -2.33
C HIS A 332 20.24 -3.54 -1.21
N ALA A 333 21.20 -2.85 -0.58
CA ALA A 333 21.93 -3.40 0.58
C ALA A 333 20.97 -3.75 1.72
N MET A 334 20.03 -2.85 2.05
CA MET A 334 19.01 -3.03 3.09
C MET A 334 18.00 -4.12 2.72
N LEU A 335 17.51 -4.15 1.46
CA LEU A 335 16.58 -5.18 0.98
C LEU A 335 17.21 -6.58 1.02
N ASN A 336 18.46 -6.71 0.59
CA ASN A 336 19.19 -7.98 0.64
C ASN A 336 19.35 -8.52 2.07
N ALA A 337 19.66 -7.65 3.03
CA ALA A 337 19.76 -8.02 4.44
C ALA A 337 18.39 -8.40 5.01
N SER A 338 17.34 -7.63 4.70
CA SER A 338 15.96 -7.88 5.14
C SER A 338 15.41 -9.20 4.61
N ALA A 339 15.58 -9.48 3.30
CA ALA A 339 15.10 -10.72 2.70
C ALA A 339 15.79 -11.97 3.30
N LYS A 340 17.11 -11.92 3.54
CA LYS A 340 17.83 -13.01 4.22
C LYS A 340 17.32 -13.20 5.65
N GLY A 341 17.10 -12.13 6.38
CA GLY A 341 16.56 -12.18 7.73
C GLY A 341 15.15 -12.77 7.76
N ALA A 342 14.28 -12.33 6.85
CA ALA A 342 12.91 -12.83 6.73
C ALA A 342 12.89 -14.33 6.41
N ALA A 343 13.61 -14.77 5.38
CA ALA A 343 13.66 -16.18 5.00
C ALA A 343 14.17 -17.11 6.13
N LYS A 344 15.19 -16.64 6.87
CA LYS A 344 15.74 -17.38 8.01
C LYS A 344 14.75 -17.56 9.15
N ASN A 345 13.84 -16.59 9.33
CA ASN A 345 12.88 -16.57 10.43
C ASN A 345 11.46 -16.99 10.00
N CYS A 346 11.33 -17.64 8.84
CA CYS A 346 10.11 -18.29 8.40
C CYS A 346 10.31 -19.80 8.34
N GLU A 347 9.28 -20.55 8.71
CA GLU A 347 9.20 -22.00 8.60
C GLU A 347 7.97 -22.37 7.76
N SER A 348 8.12 -23.39 6.92
CA SER A 348 7.03 -23.91 6.07
C SER A 348 6.86 -25.40 6.29
N GLY A 349 5.62 -25.84 6.51
CA GLY A 349 5.19 -27.24 6.55
C GLY A 349 4.02 -27.47 5.60
N GLY A 350 4.27 -27.46 4.29
CA GLY A 350 3.24 -27.42 3.26
C GLY A 350 2.62 -26.03 3.16
N ASP A 351 1.29 -25.95 3.19
CA ASP A 351 0.54 -24.66 3.14
C ASP A 351 0.55 -23.90 4.46
N ASN A 352 1.05 -24.52 5.53
CA ASN A 352 1.20 -23.85 6.82
C ASN A 352 2.55 -23.13 6.86
N VAL A 353 2.54 -21.82 6.79
CA VAL A 353 3.73 -20.96 6.87
C VAL A 353 3.64 -20.07 8.10
N VAL A 354 4.72 -20.06 8.89
CA VAL A 354 4.83 -19.22 10.09
C VAL A 354 6.13 -18.43 10.00
N CYS A 355 6.07 -17.12 10.24
CA CYS A 355 7.22 -16.23 10.21
C CYS A 355 7.38 -15.48 11.52
N GLY A 356 8.63 -15.16 11.90
CA GLY A 356 8.93 -14.29 13.01
C GLY A 356 8.97 -12.82 12.58
N LEU A 357 8.63 -11.91 13.50
CA LEU A 357 8.68 -10.47 13.24
C LEU A 357 10.13 -9.97 13.05
N SER A 358 11.09 -10.46 13.84
CA SER A 358 12.47 -9.97 13.82
C SER A 358 13.27 -10.55 12.66
N TRP A 359 13.99 -9.68 11.94
CA TRP A 359 14.91 -10.03 10.86
C TRP A 359 16.38 -9.85 11.24
N SER A 360 16.66 -9.53 12.49
CA SER A 360 18.01 -9.33 13.00
C SER A 360 18.85 -10.60 12.90
N SER A 361 20.14 -10.46 12.59
CA SER A 361 21.09 -11.56 12.54
C SER A 361 21.30 -12.24 13.90
N SER A 362 21.02 -11.53 14.99
CA SER A 362 21.11 -12.01 16.37
C SER A 362 19.85 -12.76 16.84
N SER A 363 18.74 -12.70 16.10
CA SER A 363 17.53 -13.44 16.45
C SER A 363 17.75 -14.93 16.18
N ASN A 364 17.68 -15.75 17.21
CA ASN A 364 17.79 -17.21 17.11
C ASN A 364 16.45 -17.86 16.79
N GLY A 365 15.73 -17.38 15.78
CA GLY A 365 14.54 -18.04 15.20
C GLY A 365 13.32 -18.28 16.12
N THR A 366 13.46 -18.12 17.43
CA THR A 366 12.48 -18.62 18.42
C THR A 366 11.87 -17.55 19.34
N SER A 367 12.21 -16.27 19.19
CA SER A 367 11.61 -15.23 20.04
C SER A 367 10.32 -14.71 19.42
N GLU A 368 9.21 -15.07 20.04
CA GLU A 368 7.84 -14.67 19.70
C GLU A 368 7.35 -15.09 18.31
N GLN A 369 7.36 -16.40 18.03
CA GLN A 369 6.48 -16.95 17.03
C GLN A 369 5.04 -16.72 17.53
N ALA A 370 4.30 -15.84 16.85
CA ALA A 370 2.85 -15.91 16.94
C ALA A 370 2.46 -17.35 16.61
N THR A 371 1.69 -17.99 17.47
CA THR A 371 1.14 -19.31 17.13
C THR A 371 0.21 -19.14 15.93
N ALA A 372 0.05 -20.15 15.10
CA ALA A 372 -0.94 -20.11 14.01
C ALA A 372 -2.35 -19.73 14.50
N ALA A 373 -2.64 -19.95 15.80
CA ALA A 373 -3.90 -19.57 16.45
C ALA A 373 -4.05 -18.06 16.69
N ASP A 374 -2.93 -17.31 16.81
CA ASP A 374 -2.95 -15.85 17.03
C ASP A 374 -2.89 -15.07 15.72
N GLY A 375 -2.84 -15.78 14.59
CA GLY A 375 -2.68 -15.25 13.26
C GLY A 375 -1.27 -14.69 13.02
N ASN A 376 -0.66 -15.09 11.93
CA ASN A 376 0.70 -14.68 11.57
C ASN A 376 0.71 -13.95 10.22
N LEU A 377 -0.43 -13.37 9.82
CA LEU A 377 -0.59 -12.77 8.50
C LEU A 377 0.41 -11.63 8.28
N GLY A 378 0.55 -10.73 9.24
CA GLY A 378 1.45 -9.57 9.14
C GLY A 378 2.89 -9.98 8.90
N GLU A 379 3.41 -10.97 9.64
CA GLU A 379 4.78 -11.47 9.50
C GLU A 379 5.00 -12.23 8.19
N VAL A 380 4.01 -13.02 7.75
CA VAL A 380 4.08 -13.72 6.46
C VAL A 380 4.02 -12.73 5.29
N LEU A 381 3.18 -11.70 5.37
CA LEU A 381 3.14 -10.58 4.42
C LEU A 381 4.47 -9.83 4.37
N ASN A 382 5.05 -9.53 5.53
CA ASN A 382 6.36 -8.91 5.62
C ASN A 382 7.44 -9.76 4.90
N ALA A 383 7.43 -11.07 5.13
CA ALA A 383 8.40 -11.98 4.53
C ALA A 383 8.20 -12.10 3.01
N LEU A 384 6.95 -12.23 2.54
CA LEU A 384 6.63 -12.24 1.12
C LEU A 384 7.15 -10.97 0.44
N GLN A 385 6.81 -9.80 0.99
CA GLN A 385 7.23 -8.52 0.45
C GLN A 385 8.76 -8.35 0.46
N ALA A 386 9.44 -8.80 1.54
CA ALA A 386 10.90 -8.71 1.63
C ALA A 386 11.60 -9.57 0.56
N ILE A 387 11.11 -10.81 0.33
CA ILE A 387 11.70 -11.72 -0.63
C ILE A 387 11.40 -11.26 -2.07
N GLN A 388 10.16 -10.96 -2.38
CA GLN A 388 9.80 -10.51 -3.73
C GLN A 388 10.35 -9.12 -4.08
N ALA A 389 10.68 -8.29 -3.08
CA ALA A 389 11.33 -6.99 -3.31
C ALA A 389 12.66 -7.11 -4.06
N LEU A 390 13.35 -8.24 -3.95
CA LEU A 390 14.56 -8.53 -4.71
C LEU A 390 14.35 -8.64 -6.22
N LEU A 391 13.10 -8.81 -6.67
CA LEU A 391 12.75 -8.93 -8.09
C LEU A 391 12.47 -7.56 -8.74
N TRP A 392 12.20 -6.47 -7.99
CA TRP A 392 11.91 -5.15 -8.55
C TRP A 392 12.91 -4.69 -9.61
N PRO A 393 14.24 -4.85 -9.44
CA PRO A 393 15.20 -4.43 -10.45
C PRO A 393 15.10 -5.20 -11.77
N THR A 394 14.40 -6.33 -11.80
CA THR A 394 14.35 -7.25 -12.94
C THR A 394 13.09 -7.14 -13.79
N VAL A 395 12.08 -6.42 -13.30
CA VAL A 395 10.77 -6.25 -13.94
C VAL A 395 10.60 -4.80 -14.39
N LYS A 396 10.14 -4.61 -15.61
CA LYS A 396 9.73 -3.28 -16.09
C LYS A 396 8.22 -3.21 -15.97
N PHE A 397 7.73 -2.39 -15.05
CA PHE A 397 6.30 -2.08 -15.03
C PHE A 397 5.94 -1.22 -16.23
N ILE A 398 4.74 -1.46 -16.70
CA ILE A 398 4.21 -0.99 -17.96
C ILE A 398 4.20 0.53 -17.99
N ASN A 399 4.64 1.01 -19.15
CA ASN A 399 4.38 2.32 -19.74
C ASN A 399 4.10 3.46 -18.75
N SER A 400 5.14 3.89 -18.05
CA SER A 400 5.12 5.28 -17.63
C SER A 400 5.06 6.11 -18.91
N THR A 401 3.96 6.82 -19.12
CA THR A 401 3.75 7.72 -20.26
C THR A 401 4.57 9.00 -20.16
N ILE A 402 5.42 9.15 -19.15
CA ILE A 402 6.43 10.22 -19.10
C ILE A 402 7.52 9.89 -20.12
N GLY A 403 7.15 9.99 -21.39
CA GLY A 403 8.10 10.24 -22.46
C GLY A 403 8.73 11.58 -22.20
N THR A 404 10.06 11.64 -22.25
CA THR A 404 10.90 12.82 -22.20
C THR A 404 10.17 14.06 -22.71
N VAL A 405 9.74 14.93 -21.81
CA VAL A 405 9.39 16.30 -22.17
C VAL A 405 10.70 16.95 -22.58
N SER A 406 10.87 17.13 -23.88
CA SER A 406 12.05 17.83 -24.44
C SER A 406 12.17 19.21 -23.80
N PRO A 407 13.33 19.61 -23.27
CA PRO A 407 13.50 20.91 -22.62
C PRO A 407 13.65 22.06 -23.61
N ASN A 408 12.89 22.09 -24.72
CA ASN A 408 12.91 23.18 -25.68
C ASN A 408 11.50 23.48 -26.23
N ALA A 409 10.69 24.16 -25.41
CA ALA A 409 9.61 25.00 -25.89
C ALA A 409 9.81 26.40 -25.34
N THR A 410 10.72 27.14 -25.94
CA THR A 410 10.80 28.60 -25.85
C THR A 410 9.55 29.16 -26.48
N THR A 411 8.64 29.67 -25.64
CA THR A 411 7.54 30.54 -26.06
C THR A 411 8.08 31.83 -26.67
N SER A 412 8.07 31.90 -27.97
CA SER A 412 8.12 33.17 -28.69
C SER A 412 7.14 33.11 -29.86
N GLY A 413 6.05 33.81 -29.72
CA GLY A 413 5.03 33.95 -30.75
C GLY A 413 4.04 35.04 -30.37
N SER A 414 4.39 36.30 -30.64
CA SER A 414 3.45 37.42 -30.69
C SER A 414 2.37 37.18 -31.73
N PRO A 415 1.16 37.71 -31.53
CA PRO A 415 0.07 37.56 -32.45
C PRO A 415 0.12 38.63 -33.56
N THR A 416 0.20 38.18 -34.81
CA THR A 416 -0.19 38.99 -35.94
C THR A 416 -1.50 38.50 -36.49
N GLY A 417 -2.53 39.35 -36.41
CA GLY A 417 -3.83 39.07 -36.99
C GLY A 417 -3.83 39.17 -38.52
N THR A 418 -4.65 38.36 -39.15
CA THR A 418 -5.35 38.68 -40.40
C THR A 418 -6.71 37.97 -40.39
N SER A 419 -7.71 38.78 -40.59
CA SER A 419 -9.10 38.44 -40.84
C SER A 419 -9.27 37.69 -42.16
N ASP A 420 -10.07 36.63 -42.21
CA ASP A 420 -10.99 36.40 -43.32
C ASP A 420 -12.15 35.48 -42.89
N GLY A 421 -13.34 35.85 -43.29
CA GLY A 421 -14.59 35.32 -42.82
C GLY A 421 -15.05 34.09 -43.60
N ALA A 422 -15.85 33.26 -42.94
CA ALA A 422 -16.90 32.46 -43.56
C ALA A 422 -17.98 32.19 -42.51
N GLN A 423 -19.19 32.67 -42.82
CA GLN A 423 -20.42 32.33 -42.11
C GLN A 423 -20.80 30.85 -42.31
N HIS A 424 -21.20 30.18 -41.24
CA HIS A 424 -22.24 29.15 -41.34
C HIS A 424 -23.15 29.16 -40.09
N THR A 425 -24.40 29.31 -40.37
CA THR A 425 -25.60 29.31 -39.55
C THR A 425 -25.91 27.95 -38.95
N GLY A 426 -26.46 27.90 -37.73
CA GLY A 426 -27.17 26.74 -37.25
C GLY A 426 -27.47 26.71 -35.77
N SER A 427 -28.63 27.19 -35.42
CA SER A 427 -29.58 26.78 -34.38
C SER A 427 -29.14 26.58 -32.95
N GLY A 428 -29.56 27.50 -32.11
CA GLY A 428 -29.61 27.37 -30.66
C GLY A 428 -30.75 26.46 -30.20
N ALA A 429 -30.50 25.75 -29.14
CA ALA A 429 -31.53 25.19 -28.27
C ALA A 429 -31.18 25.56 -26.82
N THR A 430 -31.92 26.53 -26.29
CA THR A 430 -31.97 26.93 -24.89
C THR A 430 -32.77 25.89 -24.12
N LEU A 431 -32.19 25.24 -23.14
CA LEU A 431 -32.90 24.47 -22.13
C LEU A 431 -33.00 25.32 -20.84
N ALA A 432 -34.24 25.75 -20.55
CA ALA A 432 -34.59 26.41 -19.33
C ALA A 432 -34.66 25.42 -18.15
N ALA A 433 -33.96 25.71 -17.09
CA ALA A 433 -34.07 24.98 -15.82
C ALA A 433 -35.26 25.51 -15.02
N SER A 434 -36.23 24.64 -14.76
CA SER A 434 -37.38 24.94 -13.86
C SER A 434 -36.98 24.57 -12.43
N PHE A 435 -36.94 25.57 -11.54
CA PHE A 435 -36.87 25.37 -10.11
C PHE A 435 -38.25 25.04 -9.55
N THR A 436 -38.42 23.86 -8.98
CA THR A 436 -39.61 23.51 -8.21
C THR A 436 -39.29 23.65 -6.72
N LEU A 437 -39.93 24.63 -6.10
CA LEU A 437 -39.87 24.90 -4.65
C LEU A 437 -40.80 23.91 -3.94
N VAL A 438 -40.27 23.06 -3.07
CA VAL A 438 -41.07 22.20 -2.18
C VAL A 438 -41.10 22.82 -0.79
N LEU A 439 -42.25 23.26 -0.39
CA LEU A 439 -42.55 23.76 0.97
C LEU A 439 -42.61 22.58 1.94
N ALA A 440 -41.80 22.60 2.99
CA ALA A 440 -41.89 21.69 4.11
C ALA A 440 -42.96 22.19 5.12
N ILE A 441 -43.96 21.38 5.37
CA ILE A 441 -44.94 21.57 6.46
C ILE A 441 -44.42 20.82 7.68
N ALA A 442 -44.16 21.57 8.75
CA ALA A 442 -43.85 21.05 10.05
C ALA A 442 -45.13 20.58 10.76
N PHE A 443 -45.17 19.35 11.21
CA PHE A 443 -46.14 18.89 12.22
C PHE A 443 -45.38 18.64 13.54
N THR A 444 -45.74 19.48 14.51
CA THR A 444 -45.46 19.29 15.92
C THR A 444 -46.51 18.36 16.50
N THR A 445 -46.09 17.27 17.13
CA THR A 445 -46.91 16.61 18.16
C THR A 445 -46.05 16.40 19.39
N ALA A 446 -46.46 17.04 20.45
CA ALA A 446 -45.98 16.84 21.80
C ALA A 446 -46.76 15.65 22.48
N LEU A 447 -46.16 15.14 23.55
CA LEU A 447 -46.70 14.52 24.76
C LEU A 447 -46.39 13.02 24.95
N SER A 448 -45.61 12.84 25.96
CA SER A 448 -45.79 12.11 27.24
C SER A 448 -45.75 10.56 27.22
N CYS A 449 -44.77 10.00 27.77
CA CYS A 449 -44.53 9.40 29.10
C CYS A 449 -43.08 8.94 29.22
#